data_faf739043ebd8b6f4c197859514acf22
#
_entry.id   faf739043ebd8b6f4c197859514acf22
#
_cell.length_a   1.000
_cell.length_b   1.000
_cell.length_c   1.000
_cell.angle_alpha   90.00
_cell.angle_beta   90.00
_cell.angle_gamma   90.00
#
_symmetry.space_group_name_H-M   'P 1'
#
loop_
_entity.id
_entity.type
_entity.pdbx_description
1 polymer ?
#
loop_
_entity_poly.entity_id
_entity_poly.type
_entity_poly.pdbx_seq_one_letter_code
_entity_poly.pdbx_strand_id
1 'polypeptide(L)'
;MKICIQGLGFVGSAMGVAASLSKNKVVGIEQPTQEGKKIIESINKGIFPFKTNDKALKKNLKILSKKNLLKASHLNSHYEDADVIIVSINCDLKRKNNEQKINLDSFKKAIKQFAVKIKEETLVIIESTVPPGTCKEIIYPLIYNSFIKRKLDPKKFYLAHSYERVMPGKFYLSSITNNWRVYSGINNVSAKKCRNFFKNSTDDFNW
;
A
#
# COMPACT_ATOMS: atom_id res chain seq x y z
N MET A 1 8.61 7.03 10.17
CA MET A 1 7.17 7.19 9.83
C MET A 1 6.41 5.93 10.20
N LYS A 2 5.09 6.05 10.38
CA LYS A 2 4.17 4.93 10.49
C LYS A 2 3.49 4.71 9.14
N ILE A 3 3.65 3.53 8.57
CA ILE A 3 3.14 3.20 7.23
C ILE A 3 2.15 2.05 7.35
N CYS A 4 0.99 2.16 6.72
CA CYS A 4 0.06 1.06 6.53
C CYS A 4 0.07 0.59 5.07
N ILE A 5 0.17 -0.71 4.84
CA ILE A 5 0.00 -1.33 3.53
C ILE A 5 -1.38 -1.98 3.50
N GLN A 6 -2.28 -1.45 2.67
CA GLN A 6 -3.60 -2.04 2.47
C GLN A 6 -3.55 -3.10 1.38
N GLY A 7 -3.73 -4.35 1.76
CA GLY A 7 -3.60 -5.54 0.92
C GLY A 7 -2.19 -6.15 0.99
N LEU A 8 -2.11 -7.38 1.49
CA LEU A 8 -0.87 -8.13 1.65
C LEU A 8 -0.76 -9.27 0.62
N GLY A 9 -1.23 -9.00 -0.59
CA GLY A 9 -0.94 -9.85 -1.73
C GLY A 9 0.58 -9.91 -2.00
N PHE A 10 0.95 -10.49 -3.13
CA PHE A 10 2.35 -10.66 -3.51
C PHE A 10 3.13 -9.32 -3.49
N VAL A 11 2.58 -8.28 -4.10
CA VAL A 11 3.19 -6.93 -4.16
C VAL A 11 3.20 -6.26 -2.79
N GLY A 12 2.05 -6.18 -2.11
CA GLY A 12 1.95 -5.47 -0.83
C GLY A 12 2.82 -6.08 0.28
N SER A 13 2.97 -7.42 0.30
CA SER A 13 3.87 -8.09 1.25
C SER A 13 5.34 -7.72 1.01
N ALA A 14 5.77 -7.67 -0.25
CA ALA A 14 7.14 -7.29 -0.58
C ALA A 14 7.39 -5.78 -0.40
N MET A 15 6.40 -4.95 -0.72
CA MET A 15 6.45 -3.50 -0.45
C MET A 15 6.55 -3.22 1.05
N GLY A 16 5.87 -4.01 1.89
CA GLY A 16 6.01 -3.94 3.34
C GLY A 16 7.46 -4.16 3.80
N VAL A 17 8.16 -5.13 3.21
CA VAL A 17 9.59 -5.36 3.48
C VAL A 17 10.41 -4.15 3.02
N ALA A 18 10.22 -3.71 1.77
CA ALA A 18 10.96 -2.57 1.21
C ALA A 18 10.79 -1.30 2.07
N ALA A 19 9.55 -0.92 2.40
CA ALA A 19 9.26 0.25 3.21
C ALA A 19 9.84 0.18 4.64
N SER A 20 10.02 -1.04 5.18
CA SER A 20 10.59 -1.23 6.52
C SER A 20 12.12 -1.14 6.54
N LEU A 21 12.81 -1.29 5.40
CA LEU A 21 14.28 -1.21 5.32
C LEU A 21 14.79 0.15 5.78
N SER A 22 14.09 1.23 5.50
CA SER A 22 14.42 2.60 5.95
C SER A 22 13.98 2.88 7.40
N LYS A 23 13.91 1.86 8.24
CA LYS A 23 13.55 1.94 9.68
C LYS A 23 12.14 2.50 9.94
N ASN A 24 11.25 2.51 8.95
CA ASN A 24 9.87 2.84 9.15
C ASN A 24 9.15 1.73 9.92
N LYS A 25 8.16 2.10 10.74
CA LYS A 25 7.24 1.13 11.33
C LYS A 25 6.12 0.85 10.34
N VAL A 26 6.06 -0.37 9.85
CA VAL A 26 5.10 -0.79 8.81
C VAL A 26 4.12 -1.80 9.37
N VAL A 27 2.84 -1.58 9.13
CA VAL A 27 1.78 -2.55 9.41
C VAL A 27 1.04 -2.86 8.11
N GLY A 28 1.14 -4.11 7.68
CA GLY A 28 0.33 -4.60 6.58
C GLY A 28 -1.07 -4.98 7.07
N ILE A 29 -2.09 -4.53 6.37
CA ILE A 29 -3.50 -4.82 6.69
C ILE A 29 -4.07 -5.77 5.66
N GLU A 30 -4.58 -6.91 6.14
CA GLU A 30 -5.22 -7.92 5.30
C GLU A 30 -6.58 -8.29 5.85
N GLN A 31 -7.47 -8.80 5.00
CA GLN A 31 -8.81 -9.20 5.40
C GLN A 31 -8.79 -10.44 6.30
N PRO A 32 -9.70 -10.56 7.30
CA PRO A 32 -9.73 -11.68 8.24
C PRO A 32 -10.32 -12.97 7.63
N THR A 33 -10.13 -13.21 6.34
CA THR A 33 -10.45 -14.47 5.67
C THR A 33 -9.48 -15.56 6.12
N GLN A 34 -9.79 -16.82 5.81
CA GLN A 34 -8.90 -17.93 6.13
C GLN A 34 -7.51 -17.75 5.49
N GLU A 35 -7.47 -17.31 4.24
CA GLU A 35 -6.22 -16.99 3.52
C GLU A 35 -5.51 -15.79 4.13
N GLY A 36 -6.23 -14.70 4.38
CA GLY A 36 -5.67 -13.49 4.98
C GLY A 36 -5.06 -13.75 6.36
N LYS A 37 -5.69 -14.58 7.20
CA LYS A 37 -5.12 -15.00 8.50
C LYS A 37 -3.80 -15.74 8.32
N LYS A 38 -3.69 -16.64 7.33
CA LYS A 38 -2.43 -17.34 7.02
C LYS A 38 -1.33 -16.38 6.57
N ILE A 39 -1.67 -15.38 5.75
CA ILE A 39 -0.73 -14.34 5.31
C ILE A 39 -0.23 -13.54 6.51
N ILE A 40 -1.14 -13.07 7.36
CA ILE A 40 -0.83 -12.31 8.58
C ILE A 40 0.11 -13.11 9.49
N GLU A 41 -0.23 -14.38 9.76
CA GLU A 41 0.58 -15.25 10.59
C GLU A 41 1.97 -15.48 10.02
N SER A 42 2.07 -15.73 8.71
CA SER A 42 3.35 -15.94 8.03
C SER A 42 4.26 -14.73 8.14
N ILE A 43 3.75 -13.53 7.84
CA ILE A 43 4.54 -12.29 7.94
C ILE A 43 5.01 -12.05 9.37
N ASN A 44 4.14 -12.24 10.37
CA ASN A 44 4.48 -12.05 11.78
C ASN A 44 5.51 -13.07 12.29
N LYS A 45 5.55 -14.27 11.68
CA LYS A 45 6.61 -15.26 11.91
C LYS A 45 7.90 -14.98 11.13
N GLY A 46 7.93 -13.93 10.29
CA GLY A 46 9.07 -13.62 9.43
C GLY A 46 9.23 -14.56 8.24
N ILE A 47 8.11 -15.15 7.78
CA ILE A 47 8.04 -16.05 6.63
C ILE A 47 7.28 -15.34 5.51
N PHE A 48 7.89 -15.26 4.32
CA PHE A 48 7.22 -14.65 3.18
C PHE A 48 6.05 -15.56 2.72
N PRO A 49 4.82 -15.02 2.64
CA PRO A 49 3.62 -15.87 2.49
C PRO A 49 3.46 -16.49 1.10
N PHE A 50 4.28 -16.10 0.13
CA PHE A 50 4.21 -16.58 -1.24
C PHE A 50 5.49 -17.28 -1.67
N LYS A 51 5.39 -18.14 -2.69
CA LYS A 51 6.57 -18.79 -3.28
C LYS A 51 7.48 -17.76 -3.94
N THR A 52 8.72 -17.69 -3.52
CA THR A 52 9.74 -16.81 -4.12
C THR A 52 11.13 -17.43 -4.00
N ASN A 53 11.99 -17.14 -4.98
CA ASN A 53 13.41 -17.52 -4.98
C ASN A 53 14.31 -16.39 -4.46
N ASP A 54 13.75 -15.23 -4.08
CA ASP A 54 14.51 -14.09 -3.54
C ASP A 54 14.96 -14.37 -2.10
N LYS A 55 16.27 -14.64 -1.95
CA LYS A 55 16.88 -14.87 -0.65
C LYS A 55 16.96 -13.59 0.20
N ALA A 56 17.16 -12.43 -0.44
CA ALA A 56 17.25 -11.15 0.24
C ALA A 56 15.89 -10.75 0.83
N LEU A 57 14.81 -10.92 0.10
CA LEU A 57 13.44 -10.68 0.56
C LEU A 57 13.12 -11.51 1.81
N LYS A 58 13.40 -12.83 1.76
CA LYS A 58 13.17 -13.75 2.89
C LYS A 58 14.01 -13.38 4.13
N LYS A 59 15.31 -13.09 3.92
CA LYS A 59 16.22 -12.70 5.00
C LYS A 59 15.77 -11.40 5.66
N ASN A 60 15.45 -10.38 4.88
CA ASN A 60 15.04 -9.08 5.39
C ASN A 60 13.69 -9.16 6.12
N LEU A 61 12.70 -9.86 5.60
CA LEU A 61 11.43 -10.07 6.29
C LEU A 61 11.64 -10.67 7.69
N LYS A 62 12.46 -11.73 7.79
CA LYS A 62 12.77 -12.39 9.07
C LYS A 62 13.41 -11.42 10.09
N ILE A 63 14.31 -10.56 9.62
CA ILE A 63 14.99 -9.56 10.48
C ILE A 63 14.00 -8.48 10.92
N LEU A 64 13.23 -7.95 9.97
CA LEU A 64 12.31 -6.82 10.21
C LEU A 64 11.14 -7.21 11.13
N SER A 65 10.59 -8.41 10.97
CA SER A 65 9.56 -8.94 11.87
C SER A 65 10.07 -9.12 13.28
N LYS A 66 11.30 -9.69 13.47
CA LYS A 66 11.95 -9.80 14.79
C LYS A 66 12.20 -8.44 15.45
N LYS A 67 12.54 -7.41 14.67
CA LYS A 67 12.76 -6.05 15.15
C LYS A 67 11.46 -5.26 15.38
N ASN A 68 10.30 -5.86 15.15
CA ASN A 68 8.98 -5.18 15.20
C ASN A 68 8.86 -3.96 14.27
N LEU A 69 9.64 -3.94 13.18
CA LEU A 69 9.55 -2.91 12.15
C LEU A 69 8.50 -3.24 11.08
N LEU A 70 8.23 -4.53 10.86
CA LEU A 70 7.16 -5.01 9.99
C LEU A 70 6.25 -5.96 10.77
N LYS A 71 4.96 -5.65 10.77
CA LYS A 71 3.89 -6.51 11.32
C LYS A 71 2.74 -6.61 10.32
N ALA A 72 1.90 -7.62 10.50
CA ALA A 72 0.66 -7.75 9.76
C ALA A 72 -0.53 -7.86 10.73
N SER A 73 -1.68 -7.32 10.35
CA SER A 73 -2.89 -7.28 11.17
C SER A 73 -4.15 -7.27 10.29
N HIS A 74 -5.30 -7.50 10.89
CA HIS A 74 -6.61 -7.26 10.29
C HIS A 74 -7.35 -6.07 10.92
N LEU A 75 -6.71 -5.38 11.88
CA LEU A 75 -7.33 -4.30 12.66
C LEU A 75 -7.22 -2.96 11.93
N ASN A 76 -8.37 -2.37 11.61
CA ASN A 76 -8.45 -1.07 10.96
C ASN A 76 -8.01 0.11 11.85
N SER A 77 -7.84 -0.10 13.17
CA SER A 77 -7.32 0.93 14.08
C SER A 77 -5.90 1.39 13.73
N HIS A 78 -5.11 0.55 13.06
CA HIS A 78 -3.77 0.93 12.61
C HIS A 78 -3.74 2.08 11.59
N TYR A 79 -4.86 2.39 10.94
CA TYR A 79 -4.94 3.53 10.03
C TYR A 79 -4.99 4.89 10.75
N GLU A 80 -5.42 4.92 12.02
CA GLU A 80 -5.70 6.15 12.77
C GLU A 80 -4.44 7.02 12.97
N ASP A 81 -3.30 6.40 13.12
CA ASP A 81 -2.02 7.08 13.34
C ASP A 81 -1.03 6.95 12.17
N ALA A 82 -1.48 6.39 11.04
CA ALA A 82 -0.66 6.24 9.85
C ALA A 82 -0.30 7.59 9.22
N ASP A 83 0.98 7.79 8.92
CA ASP A 83 1.47 8.93 8.15
C ASP A 83 1.31 8.70 6.65
N VAL A 84 1.46 7.43 6.24
CA VAL A 84 1.34 7.00 4.83
C VAL A 84 0.50 5.72 4.75
N ILE A 85 -0.40 5.68 3.78
CA ILE A 85 -1.11 4.46 3.40
C ILE A 85 -0.76 4.11 1.96
N ILE A 86 -0.28 2.89 1.74
CA ILE A 86 -0.01 2.34 0.43
C ILE A 86 -1.09 1.31 0.12
N VAL A 87 -1.80 1.49 -1.00
CA VAL A 87 -2.89 0.61 -1.42
C VAL A 87 -2.40 -0.31 -2.51
N SER A 88 -2.31 -1.61 -2.20
CA SER A 88 -1.76 -2.67 -3.06
C SER A 88 -2.77 -3.82 -3.21
N ILE A 89 -3.96 -3.47 -3.72
CA ILE A 89 -5.09 -4.40 -3.90
C ILE A 89 -5.27 -4.70 -5.38
N ASN A 90 -5.47 -5.95 -5.72
CA ASN A 90 -5.82 -6.32 -7.09
C ASN A 90 -7.20 -5.79 -7.49
N CYS A 91 -7.28 -5.22 -8.68
CA CYS A 91 -8.54 -4.88 -9.31
C CYS A 91 -8.93 -6.02 -10.26
N ASP A 92 -10.03 -6.71 -9.96
CA ASP A 92 -10.45 -7.88 -10.72
C ASP A 92 -11.05 -7.49 -12.08
N LEU A 93 -10.62 -8.16 -13.13
CA LEU A 93 -11.26 -8.13 -14.42
C LEU A 93 -12.41 -9.15 -14.44
N LYS A 94 -13.65 -8.69 -14.48
CA LYS A 94 -14.80 -9.55 -14.75
C LYS A 94 -15.07 -9.60 -16.25
N ARG A 95 -15.06 -10.80 -16.81
CA ARG A 95 -15.58 -11.07 -18.16
C ARG A 95 -17.08 -11.34 -18.07
N LYS A 96 -17.89 -10.53 -18.73
CA LYS A 96 -19.31 -10.77 -18.93
C LYS A 96 -19.63 -10.47 -20.40
N ASN A 97 -20.20 -11.43 -21.13
CA ASN A 97 -20.63 -11.28 -22.53
C ASN A 97 -19.55 -10.72 -23.49
N ASN A 98 -18.34 -11.29 -23.48
CA ASN A 98 -17.18 -10.82 -24.24
C ASN A 98 -16.69 -9.39 -23.92
N GLU A 99 -17.30 -8.69 -22.98
CA GLU A 99 -16.80 -7.42 -22.45
C GLU A 99 -15.95 -7.64 -21.20
N GLN A 100 -14.80 -7.00 -21.17
CA GLN A 100 -13.96 -6.95 -19.97
C GLN A 100 -14.34 -5.70 -19.16
N LYS A 101 -14.95 -5.89 -17.97
CA LYS A 101 -15.24 -4.78 -17.06
C LYS A 101 -14.38 -4.93 -15.79
N ILE A 102 -13.74 -3.83 -15.41
CA ILE A 102 -12.98 -3.78 -14.16
C ILE A 102 -13.99 -3.64 -13.02
N ASN A 103 -13.96 -4.59 -12.07
CA ASN A 103 -14.74 -4.49 -10.86
C ASN A 103 -13.95 -3.79 -9.76
N LEU A 104 -14.37 -2.59 -9.41
CA LEU A 104 -13.77 -1.78 -8.34
C LEU A 104 -14.50 -1.91 -6.99
N ASP A 105 -15.45 -2.83 -6.82
CA ASP A 105 -16.26 -2.87 -5.59
C ASP A 105 -15.42 -3.25 -4.36
N SER A 106 -14.61 -4.30 -4.46
CA SER A 106 -13.68 -4.68 -3.39
C SER A 106 -12.66 -3.58 -3.11
N PHE A 107 -12.16 -2.92 -4.16
CA PHE A 107 -11.26 -1.81 -4.07
C PHE A 107 -11.90 -0.61 -3.34
N LYS A 108 -13.11 -0.18 -3.75
CA LYS A 108 -13.88 0.89 -3.09
C LYS A 108 -14.16 0.56 -1.62
N LYS A 109 -14.48 -0.71 -1.32
CA LYS A 109 -14.70 -1.15 0.06
C LYS A 109 -13.44 -0.97 0.91
N ALA A 110 -12.28 -1.35 0.39
CA ALA A 110 -11.01 -1.18 1.08
C ALA A 110 -10.64 0.31 1.28
N ILE A 111 -10.88 1.17 0.28
CA ILE A 111 -10.71 2.63 0.43
C ILE A 111 -11.59 3.16 1.56
N LYS A 112 -12.87 2.78 1.61
CA LYS A 112 -13.80 3.20 2.66
C LYS A 112 -13.34 2.76 4.06
N GLN A 113 -12.72 1.57 4.20
CA GLN A 113 -12.25 1.08 5.50
C GLN A 113 -11.23 2.01 6.15
N PHE A 114 -10.26 2.50 5.39
CA PHE A 114 -9.29 3.43 5.97
C PHE A 114 -9.74 4.89 5.93
N ALA A 115 -10.55 5.31 4.93
CA ALA A 115 -11.00 6.70 4.83
C ALA A 115 -11.74 7.20 6.08
N VAL A 116 -12.46 6.32 6.78
CA VAL A 116 -13.16 6.64 8.03
C VAL A 116 -12.24 6.69 9.25
N LYS A 117 -10.96 6.39 9.08
CA LYS A 117 -9.99 6.26 10.18
C LYS A 117 -8.81 7.22 10.08
N ILE A 118 -8.30 7.48 8.86
CA ILE A 118 -7.09 8.27 8.66
C ILE A 118 -7.20 9.68 9.24
N LYS A 119 -6.08 10.18 9.73
CA LYS A 119 -5.93 11.55 10.26
C LYS A 119 -5.68 12.56 9.15
N GLU A 120 -5.76 13.85 9.47
CA GLU A 120 -5.23 14.92 8.62
C GLU A 120 -3.74 14.70 8.33
N GLU A 121 -3.26 15.22 7.23
CA GLU A 121 -1.88 15.11 6.73
C GLU A 121 -1.45 13.70 6.25
N THR A 122 -2.34 12.70 6.30
CA THR A 122 -2.03 11.36 5.77
C THR A 122 -1.83 11.39 4.25
N LEU A 123 -0.74 10.80 3.78
CA LEU A 123 -0.48 10.55 2.36
C LEU A 123 -1.04 9.17 1.97
N VAL A 124 -1.92 9.13 0.99
CA VAL A 124 -2.45 7.89 0.40
C VAL A 124 -1.81 7.68 -0.97
N ILE A 125 -1.11 6.57 -1.16
CA ILE A 125 -0.48 6.19 -2.41
C ILE A 125 -1.20 4.96 -2.97
N ILE A 126 -1.73 5.10 -4.16
CA ILE A 126 -2.36 3.99 -4.88
C ILE A 126 -1.30 3.31 -5.75
N GLU A 127 -0.90 2.11 -5.37
CA GLU A 127 0.00 1.25 -6.16
C GLU A 127 -0.76 0.30 -7.09
N SER A 128 -2.01 0.02 -6.77
CA SER A 128 -2.87 -0.81 -7.61
C SER A 128 -2.98 -0.25 -9.02
N THR A 129 -2.91 -1.12 -10.03
CA THR A 129 -3.20 -0.76 -11.41
C THR A 129 -4.69 -0.48 -11.54
N VAL A 130 -5.05 0.77 -11.75
CA VAL A 130 -6.43 1.24 -11.85
C VAL A 130 -6.64 2.00 -13.16
N PRO A 131 -7.87 2.04 -13.71
CA PRO A 131 -8.17 2.83 -14.89
C PRO A 131 -7.84 4.30 -14.72
N PRO A 132 -7.49 5.02 -15.81
CA PRO A 132 -7.36 6.47 -15.79
C PRO A 132 -8.61 7.13 -15.19
N GLY A 133 -8.41 8.20 -14.42
CA GLY A 133 -9.51 8.90 -13.73
C GLY A 133 -9.88 8.32 -12.36
N THR A 134 -9.59 7.05 -12.06
CA THR A 134 -10.02 6.40 -10.80
C THR A 134 -9.63 7.19 -9.55
N CYS A 135 -8.42 7.72 -9.48
CA CYS A 135 -7.98 8.49 -8.32
C CYS A 135 -8.82 9.76 -8.13
N LYS A 136 -9.09 10.50 -9.22
CA LYS A 136 -9.82 11.77 -9.19
C LYS A 136 -11.32 11.58 -9.00
N GLU A 137 -11.91 10.62 -9.70
CA GLU A 137 -13.37 10.47 -9.82
C GLU A 137 -13.96 9.53 -8.76
N ILE A 138 -13.15 8.62 -8.20
CA ILE A 138 -13.62 7.60 -7.27
C ILE A 138 -12.95 7.75 -5.91
N ILE A 139 -11.62 7.70 -5.84
CA ILE A 139 -10.91 7.60 -4.56
C ILE A 139 -10.98 8.94 -3.82
N TYR A 140 -10.64 10.03 -4.50
CA TYR A 140 -10.64 11.36 -3.89
C TYR A 140 -12.00 11.71 -3.28
N PRO A 141 -13.14 11.56 -3.97
CA PRO A 141 -14.45 11.84 -3.37
C PRO A 141 -14.79 10.94 -2.18
N LEU A 142 -14.38 9.67 -2.18
CA LEU A 142 -14.61 8.77 -1.05
C LEU A 142 -13.91 9.25 0.21
N ILE A 143 -12.64 9.65 0.11
CA ILE A 143 -11.86 10.16 1.24
C ILE A 143 -12.37 11.55 1.64
N TYR A 144 -12.57 12.45 0.69
CA TYR A 144 -13.09 13.81 0.90
C TYR A 144 -14.40 13.80 1.70
N ASN A 145 -15.38 13.03 1.24
CA ASN A 145 -16.68 12.92 1.92
C ASN A 145 -16.57 12.30 3.31
N SER A 146 -15.61 11.41 3.53
CA SER A 146 -15.34 10.85 4.85
C SER A 146 -14.79 11.91 5.81
N PHE A 147 -13.89 12.78 5.34
CA PHE A 147 -13.36 13.90 6.13
C PHE A 147 -14.46 14.87 6.51
N ILE A 148 -15.32 15.29 5.57
CA ILE A 148 -16.49 16.14 5.86
C ILE A 148 -17.38 15.54 6.95
N LYS A 149 -17.75 14.25 6.83
CA LYS A 149 -18.57 13.55 7.82
C LYS A 149 -17.93 13.51 9.22
N ARG A 150 -16.61 13.48 9.28
CA ARG A 150 -15.82 13.46 10.52
C ARG A 150 -15.45 14.85 11.03
N LYS A 151 -15.91 15.92 10.36
CA LYS A 151 -15.60 17.32 10.69
C LYS A 151 -14.09 17.63 10.63
N LEU A 152 -13.36 16.96 9.73
CA LEU A 152 -11.96 17.23 9.43
C LEU A 152 -11.84 18.09 8.18
N ASP A 153 -10.71 18.79 8.02
CA ASP A 153 -10.45 19.57 6.81
C ASP A 153 -10.19 18.64 5.61
N PRO A 154 -11.10 18.59 4.63
CA PRO A 154 -10.96 17.70 3.49
C PRO A 154 -9.86 18.09 2.51
N LYS A 155 -9.18 19.23 2.72
CA LYS A 155 -7.99 19.63 1.98
C LYS A 155 -6.69 19.12 2.60
N LYS A 156 -6.77 18.53 3.81
CA LYS A 156 -5.62 18.06 4.57
C LYS A 156 -5.39 16.55 4.48
N PHE A 157 -5.71 15.92 3.38
CA PHE A 157 -5.16 14.62 3.00
C PHE A 157 -4.51 14.72 1.63
N TYR A 158 -3.59 13.82 1.35
CA TYR A 158 -2.85 13.83 0.10
C TYR A 158 -3.07 12.52 -0.63
N LEU A 159 -3.33 12.60 -1.93
CA LEU A 159 -3.59 11.42 -2.76
C LEU A 159 -2.64 11.42 -3.95
N ALA A 160 -1.93 10.32 -4.12
CA ALA A 160 -1.03 10.09 -5.23
C ALA A 160 -1.26 8.70 -5.84
N HIS A 161 -0.85 8.53 -7.06
CA HIS A 161 -0.77 7.24 -7.75
C HIS A 161 0.67 6.97 -8.14
N SER A 162 1.14 5.75 -7.85
CA SER A 162 2.45 5.27 -8.27
C SER A 162 2.37 3.77 -8.47
N TYR A 163 2.03 3.35 -9.68
CA TYR A 163 1.91 1.92 -9.98
C TYR A 163 3.24 1.18 -9.78
N GLU A 164 3.11 -0.07 -9.31
CA GLU A 164 4.26 -0.92 -9.01
C GLU A 164 4.77 -1.60 -10.28
N ARG A 165 6.10 -1.71 -10.38
CA ARG A 165 6.80 -2.36 -11.50
C ARG A 165 7.65 -3.53 -11.02
N VAL A 166 7.10 -4.32 -10.10
CA VAL A 166 7.81 -5.49 -9.57
C VAL A 166 7.97 -6.59 -10.61
N MET A 167 9.12 -7.21 -10.57
CA MET A 167 9.42 -8.41 -11.36
C MET A 167 9.58 -9.60 -10.39
N PRO A 168 8.54 -10.45 -10.26
CA PRO A 168 8.64 -11.65 -9.45
C PRO A 168 9.81 -12.53 -9.90
N GLY A 169 10.64 -12.97 -8.96
CA GLY A 169 11.79 -13.80 -9.27
C GLY A 169 12.91 -13.73 -8.25
N LYS A 170 14.14 -13.97 -8.69
CA LYS A 170 15.35 -14.01 -7.84
C LYS A 170 15.71 -12.64 -7.24
N PHE A 171 15.36 -11.56 -7.93
CA PHE A 171 15.68 -10.16 -7.58
C PHE A 171 14.44 -9.35 -7.27
N TYR A 172 13.44 -9.97 -6.65
CA TYR A 172 12.15 -9.34 -6.41
C TYR A 172 12.26 -8.10 -5.53
N LEU A 173 12.93 -8.18 -4.39
CA LEU A 173 13.12 -7.02 -3.50
C LEU A 173 13.86 -5.89 -4.21
N SER A 174 14.95 -6.20 -4.91
CA SER A 174 15.72 -5.19 -5.63
C SER A 174 14.93 -4.53 -6.78
N SER A 175 13.98 -5.24 -7.40
CA SER A 175 13.09 -4.61 -8.38
C SER A 175 12.15 -3.58 -7.76
N ILE A 176 11.78 -3.74 -6.49
CA ILE A 176 11.00 -2.74 -5.77
C ILE A 176 11.86 -1.54 -5.38
N THR A 177 13.07 -1.79 -4.91
CA THR A 177 13.96 -0.75 -4.36
C THR A 177 14.74 0.01 -5.42
N ASN A 178 15.04 -0.59 -6.58
CA ASN A 178 15.98 -0.02 -7.56
C ASN A 178 15.33 0.39 -8.89
N ASN A 179 14.09 -0.01 -9.14
CA ASN A 179 13.40 0.39 -10.37
C ASN A 179 12.89 1.83 -10.27
N TRP A 180 12.94 2.54 -11.39
CA TRP A 180 12.34 3.87 -11.51
C TRP A 180 10.86 3.85 -11.11
N ARG A 181 10.46 4.81 -10.29
CA ARG A 181 9.08 5.02 -9.89
C ARG A 181 8.45 6.16 -10.67
N VAL A 182 7.34 5.89 -11.33
CA VAL A 182 6.48 6.92 -11.91
C VAL A 182 5.39 7.24 -10.91
N TYR A 183 5.23 8.51 -10.58
CA TYR A 183 4.20 8.95 -9.64
C TYR A 183 3.47 10.19 -10.17
N SER A 184 2.23 10.34 -9.74
CA SER A 184 1.42 11.54 -9.95
C SER A 184 0.60 11.84 -8.70
N GLY A 185 0.34 13.10 -8.42
CA GLY A 185 -0.55 13.51 -7.33
C GLY A 185 -1.86 14.09 -7.87
N ILE A 186 -2.91 14.07 -7.07
CA ILE A 186 -4.16 14.76 -7.40
C ILE A 186 -3.94 16.28 -7.56
N ASN A 187 -2.88 16.79 -6.95
CA ASN A 187 -2.37 18.15 -7.06
C ASN A 187 -0.85 18.16 -6.81
N ASN A 188 -0.21 19.31 -7.04
CA ASN A 188 1.24 19.47 -6.90
C ASN A 188 1.74 19.16 -5.47
N VAL A 189 0.95 19.45 -4.43
CA VAL A 189 1.34 19.16 -3.04
C VAL A 189 1.38 17.65 -2.80
N SER A 190 0.36 16.93 -3.27
CA SER A 190 0.31 15.46 -3.19
C SER A 190 1.46 14.82 -3.97
N ALA A 191 1.76 15.31 -5.17
CA ALA A 191 2.89 14.82 -5.96
C ALA A 191 4.23 15.05 -5.23
N LYS A 192 4.44 16.24 -4.64
CA LYS A 192 5.65 16.56 -3.87
C LYS A 192 5.79 15.67 -2.63
N LYS A 193 4.70 15.44 -1.88
CA LYS A 193 4.71 14.53 -0.73
C LYS A 193 5.03 13.09 -1.14
N CYS A 194 4.46 12.60 -2.24
CA CYS A 194 4.74 11.27 -2.77
C CYS A 194 6.22 11.14 -3.18
N ARG A 195 6.75 12.12 -3.91
CA ARG A 195 8.18 12.19 -4.25
C ARG A 195 9.07 12.12 -3.02
N ASN A 196 8.78 12.94 -2.01
CA ASN A 196 9.57 12.99 -0.78
C ASN A 196 9.48 11.68 -0.01
N PHE A 197 8.31 11.03 0.01
CA PHE A 197 8.15 9.71 0.60
C PHE A 197 9.12 8.71 -0.05
N PHE A 198 9.11 8.60 -1.36
CA PHE A 198 10.00 7.65 -2.05
C PHE A 198 11.49 8.01 -1.84
N LYS A 199 11.87 9.28 -1.89
CA LYS A 199 13.26 9.70 -1.62
C LYS A 199 13.74 9.36 -0.21
N ASN A 200 12.89 9.50 0.80
CA ASN A 200 13.23 9.31 2.20
C ASN A 200 13.02 7.89 2.69
N SER A 201 12.21 7.10 1.98
CA SER A 201 11.89 5.72 2.37
C SER A 201 12.94 4.71 1.93
N THR A 202 13.92 5.17 1.17
CA THR A 202 14.93 4.30 0.58
C THR A 202 16.18 5.11 0.34
N ASP A 203 17.17 4.97 1.25
CA ASP A 203 18.52 5.53 1.08
C ASP A 203 19.22 4.98 -0.17
N ASP A 204 18.66 3.93 -0.79
CA ASP A 204 19.20 3.22 -1.96
C ASP A 204 18.37 3.37 -3.24
N PHE A 205 17.31 4.20 -3.27
CA PHE A 205 16.62 4.47 -4.52
C PHE A 205 17.40 5.50 -5.35
N ASN A 206 18.02 5.03 -6.40
CA ASN A 206 18.52 5.87 -7.49
C ASN A 206 17.30 6.43 -8.26
N TRP A 207 17.09 7.74 -8.14
CA TRP A 207 16.06 8.52 -8.86
C TRP A 207 16.66 9.26 -10.03
#